data_a0f1ab66c413e7e6a5c4cdd77869bc29
#
_entry.id   a0f1ab66c413e7e6a5c4cdd77869bc29
#
_cell.length_a   1.000
_cell.length_b   1.000
_cell.length_c   1.000
_cell.angle_alpha   90.00
_cell.angle_beta   90.00
_cell.angle_gamma   90.00
#
_symmetry.space_group_name_H-M   'P 1'
#
loop_
_entity.id
_entity.type
_entity.pdbx_description
1 polymer ?
#
loop_
_entity_poly.entity_id
_entity_poly.type
_entity_poly.pdbx_seq_one_letter_code
_entity_poly.pdbx_strand_id
1 'polypeptide(L)'
;MAAGALTGTQFVSATQGWAVGQDVILATTDGGAHWTTQLSGALNLTSVDFVNSQDGWAVGGTRLLATTDGGALWTALTEPCPLIRSVHFISPADGYAVAGGSNLGGTGPEIPLAGGELLATADGGHSWHPLPAPKDVQTVCFSDAQHGWIGANGQLYRTSDGGSRWTVLTSSAGSLGGGQGAVMTVECAGAGSAWALRTGPGAAMSQQPHVGYYADQSGAAALFAEQYFQTPGATPTAAAPGSYAGPFSALSPSAAVFIDNCVACGEGTAPWDLVTNSGSTLAQQGNVGGITSAEAASFISSQVGWVVGTEMTFQNSTSRAQQRIVMTTDGGRSWQIQYTGPWTTGN
;
A
#
# COMPACT_ATOMS: atom_id res chain seq x y z
N MET A 1 -20.08 -3.02 -18.86
CA MET A 1 -19.68 -1.99 -17.91
C MET A 1 -18.17 -1.87 -18.02
N ALA A 2 -17.62 -0.68 -18.10
CA ALA A 2 -16.18 -0.51 -18.02
C ALA A 2 -15.75 -1.05 -16.65
N ALA A 3 -14.74 -1.92 -16.58
CA ALA A 3 -14.23 -2.38 -15.30
C ALA A 3 -13.59 -1.19 -14.61
N GLY A 4 -14.00 -0.90 -13.38
CA GLY A 4 -13.39 0.13 -12.57
C GLY A 4 -11.96 -0.21 -12.20
N ALA A 5 -11.23 0.79 -11.69
CA ALA A 5 -9.83 0.62 -11.30
C ALA A 5 -9.68 -0.48 -10.23
N LEU A 6 -8.65 -1.32 -10.38
CA LEU A 6 -8.14 -2.16 -9.32
C LEU A 6 -7.27 -1.31 -8.39
N THR A 7 -7.47 -1.44 -7.10
CA THR A 7 -6.91 -0.51 -6.08
C THR A 7 -6.18 -1.22 -4.96
N GLY A 8 -6.37 -2.53 -4.80
CA GLY A 8 -5.74 -3.33 -3.76
C GLY A 8 -5.43 -4.74 -4.23
N THR A 9 -4.39 -5.34 -3.68
CA THR A 9 -4.04 -6.75 -3.90
C THR A 9 -3.29 -7.31 -2.71
N GLN A 10 -3.52 -8.59 -2.44
CA GLN A 10 -2.76 -9.33 -1.43
C GLN A 10 -2.62 -10.79 -1.86
N PHE A 11 -1.43 -11.33 -1.69
CA PHE A 11 -1.12 -12.75 -1.82
C PHE A 11 -0.68 -13.32 -0.49
N VAL A 12 -1.34 -14.39 -0.05
CA VAL A 12 -0.97 -15.12 1.17
C VAL A 12 -0.03 -16.29 0.88
N SER A 13 0.16 -16.63 -0.39
CA SER A 13 1.09 -17.66 -0.85
C SER A 13 1.46 -17.43 -2.32
N ALA A 14 2.37 -18.25 -2.85
CA ALA A 14 2.74 -18.22 -4.26
C ALA A 14 1.59 -18.56 -5.22
N THR A 15 0.52 -19.17 -4.73
CA THR A 15 -0.62 -19.60 -5.55
C THR A 15 -1.90 -18.88 -5.26
N GLN A 16 -2.11 -18.38 -4.04
CA GLN A 16 -3.38 -17.82 -3.62
C GLN A 16 -3.29 -16.33 -3.34
N GLY A 17 -4.15 -15.55 -4.01
CA GLY A 17 -4.22 -14.11 -3.87
C GLY A 17 -5.54 -13.52 -4.35
N TRP A 18 -5.75 -12.26 -3.98
CA TRP A 18 -6.94 -11.48 -4.31
C TRP A 18 -6.55 -10.09 -4.83
N ALA A 19 -7.41 -9.56 -5.68
CA ALA A 19 -7.35 -8.16 -6.12
C ALA A 19 -8.74 -7.55 -6.03
N VAL A 20 -8.80 -6.32 -5.52
CA VAL A 20 -10.06 -5.60 -5.32
C VAL A 20 -10.04 -4.27 -6.05
N GLY A 21 -11.22 -3.75 -6.35
CA GLY A 21 -11.35 -2.47 -7.02
C GLY A 21 -12.76 -1.89 -6.94
N GLN A 22 -13.01 -0.92 -7.81
CA GLN A 22 -14.29 -0.19 -7.83
C GLN A 22 -15.48 -1.11 -8.07
N ASP A 23 -15.31 -2.13 -8.92
CA ASP A 23 -16.44 -2.94 -9.41
C ASP A 23 -16.28 -4.43 -9.12
N VAL A 24 -15.15 -4.88 -8.55
CA VAL A 24 -14.82 -6.30 -8.57
C VAL A 24 -13.96 -6.73 -7.39
N ILE A 25 -14.19 -7.99 -6.97
CA ILE A 25 -13.23 -8.80 -6.23
C ILE A 25 -12.83 -9.95 -7.15
N LEU A 26 -11.54 -10.06 -7.42
CA LEU A 26 -10.92 -11.16 -8.16
C LEU A 26 -10.14 -12.05 -7.20
N ALA A 27 -10.08 -13.33 -7.49
CA ALA A 27 -9.24 -14.29 -6.76
C ALA A 27 -8.53 -15.23 -7.73
N THR A 28 -7.37 -15.70 -7.29
CA THR A 28 -6.59 -16.74 -7.96
C THR A 28 -6.17 -17.81 -6.97
N THR A 29 -6.05 -19.05 -7.44
CA THR A 29 -5.50 -20.19 -6.67
C THR A 29 -4.32 -20.85 -7.38
N ASP A 30 -3.83 -20.25 -8.45
CA ASP A 30 -2.73 -20.74 -9.29
C ASP A 30 -1.66 -19.67 -9.57
N GLY A 31 -1.55 -18.70 -8.67
CA GLY A 31 -0.53 -17.65 -8.75
C GLY A 31 -0.83 -16.57 -9.77
N GLY A 32 -2.08 -16.46 -10.21
CA GLY A 32 -2.52 -15.47 -11.18
C GLY A 32 -2.60 -15.97 -12.62
N ALA A 33 -2.31 -17.27 -12.88
CA ALA A 33 -2.50 -17.84 -14.20
C ALA A 33 -3.97 -17.77 -14.64
N HIS A 34 -4.89 -17.92 -13.69
CA HIS A 34 -6.32 -17.68 -13.89
C HIS A 34 -6.88 -16.83 -12.75
N TRP A 35 -7.72 -15.87 -13.12
CA TRP A 35 -8.45 -15.01 -12.19
C TRP A 35 -9.95 -15.26 -12.31
N THR A 36 -10.60 -15.48 -11.19
CA THR A 36 -12.05 -15.65 -11.10
C THR A 36 -12.68 -14.47 -10.38
N THR A 37 -13.82 -14.00 -10.89
CA THR A 37 -14.61 -12.97 -10.21
C THR A 37 -15.39 -13.61 -9.07
N GLN A 38 -15.14 -13.18 -7.84
CA GLN A 38 -15.88 -13.60 -6.65
C GLN A 38 -17.08 -12.69 -6.37
N LEU A 39 -16.91 -11.39 -6.57
CA LEU A 39 -17.99 -10.42 -6.38
C LEU A 39 -17.88 -9.33 -7.45
N SER A 40 -19.02 -8.82 -7.92
CA SER A 40 -19.07 -7.73 -8.89
C SER A 40 -20.22 -6.76 -8.60
N GLY A 41 -20.02 -5.50 -8.94
CA GLY A 41 -20.98 -4.41 -8.74
C GLY A 41 -20.27 -3.12 -8.33
N ALA A 42 -21.00 -2.08 -7.98
CA ALA A 42 -20.41 -0.84 -7.49
C ALA A 42 -19.89 -1.03 -6.04
N LEU A 43 -18.68 -1.55 -5.91
CA LEU A 43 -18.08 -1.93 -4.62
C LEU A 43 -17.26 -0.79 -4.03
N ASN A 44 -16.50 -0.07 -4.85
CA ASN A 44 -15.57 1.02 -4.46
C ASN A 44 -14.57 0.59 -3.39
N LEU A 45 -14.07 -0.65 -3.48
CA LEU A 45 -13.12 -1.19 -2.53
C LEU A 45 -11.74 -0.55 -2.74
N THR A 46 -11.01 -0.33 -1.66
CA THR A 46 -9.68 0.28 -1.65
C THR A 46 -8.62 -0.61 -1.02
N SER A 47 -9.01 -1.59 -0.20
CA SER A 47 -8.09 -2.47 0.50
C SER A 47 -8.68 -3.87 0.65
N VAL A 48 -7.81 -4.87 0.67
CA VAL A 48 -8.12 -6.26 0.98
C VAL A 48 -7.07 -6.78 1.96
N ASP A 49 -7.51 -7.53 2.97
CA ASP A 49 -6.65 -8.10 3.99
C ASP A 49 -7.10 -9.53 4.34
N PHE A 50 -6.21 -10.49 4.17
CA PHE A 50 -6.41 -11.89 4.49
C PHE A 50 -5.36 -12.35 5.52
N VAL A 51 -5.80 -12.92 6.61
CA VAL A 51 -4.89 -13.51 7.63
C VAL A 51 -4.46 -14.92 7.27
N ASN A 52 -5.19 -15.58 6.39
CA ASN A 52 -4.89 -16.92 5.87
C ASN A 52 -5.65 -17.14 4.55
N SER A 53 -5.68 -18.38 4.05
CA SER A 53 -6.36 -18.72 2.79
C SER A 53 -7.89 -18.70 2.85
N GLN A 54 -8.50 -18.55 4.02
CA GLN A 54 -9.95 -18.64 4.24
C GLN A 54 -10.54 -17.33 4.75
N ASP A 55 -9.90 -16.72 5.75
CA ASP A 55 -10.42 -15.56 6.46
C ASP A 55 -9.85 -14.27 5.92
N GLY A 56 -10.73 -13.41 5.43
CA GLY A 56 -10.35 -12.15 4.81
C GLY A 56 -11.42 -11.08 4.85
N TRP A 57 -10.98 -9.83 4.66
CA TRP A 57 -11.82 -8.63 4.66
C TRP A 57 -11.49 -7.76 3.46
N ALA A 58 -12.51 -7.05 2.98
CA ALA A 58 -12.35 -6.04 1.93
C ALA A 58 -13.12 -4.78 2.33
N VAL A 59 -12.47 -3.63 2.20
CA VAL A 59 -13.04 -2.34 2.63
C VAL A 59 -12.89 -1.28 1.55
N GLY A 60 -13.79 -0.32 1.59
CA GLY A 60 -13.75 0.88 0.74
C GLY A 60 -15.12 1.51 0.55
N GLY A 61 -15.13 2.82 0.35
CA GLY A 61 -16.36 3.58 0.30
C GLY A 61 -17.12 3.51 1.63
N THR A 62 -18.27 2.85 1.63
CA THR A 62 -19.12 2.58 2.82
C THR A 62 -19.29 1.07 3.01
N ARG A 63 -18.30 0.27 2.66
CA ARG A 63 -18.40 -1.19 2.70
C ARG A 63 -17.31 -1.79 3.56
N LEU A 64 -17.73 -2.69 4.43
CA LEU A 64 -16.89 -3.65 5.11
C LEU A 64 -17.43 -5.04 4.79
N LEU A 65 -16.68 -5.81 4.04
CA LEU A 65 -17.03 -7.17 3.64
C LEU A 65 -16.09 -8.14 4.35
N ALA A 66 -16.59 -9.31 4.72
CA ALA A 66 -15.80 -10.40 5.29
C ALA A 66 -16.11 -11.73 4.61
N THR A 67 -15.14 -12.61 4.61
CA THR A 67 -15.25 -14.01 4.16
C THR A 67 -14.54 -14.94 5.13
N THR A 68 -15.03 -16.18 5.25
CA THR A 68 -14.40 -17.26 6.01
C THR A 68 -14.19 -18.51 5.16
N ASP A 69 -14.31 -18.38 3.85
CA ASP A 69 -14.19 -19.48 2.88
C ASP A 69 -13.35 -19.10 1.65
N GLY A 70 -12.42 -18.14 1.82
CA GLY A 70 -11.51 -17.69 0.77
C GLY A 70 -12.21 -16.84 -0.31
N GLY A 71 -13.38 -16.27 0.02
CA GLY A 71 -14.15 -15.41 -0.86
C GLY A 71 -15.16 -16.16 -1.72
N ALA A 72 -15.44 -17.44 -1.46
CA ALA A 72 -16.58 -18.13 -2.10
C ALA A 72 -17.90 -17.43 -1.73
N LEU A 73 -17.99 -16.89 -0.51
CA LEU A 73 -19.05 -16.01 -0.06
C LEU A 73 -18.47 -14.77 0.63
N TRP A 74 -18.88 -13.59 0.20
CA TRP A 74 -18.61 -12.31 0.85
C TRP A 74 -19.86 -11.81 1.57
N THR A 75 -19.74 -11.55 2.87
CA THR A 75 -20.80 -11.05 3.74
C THR A 75 -20.53 -9.60 4.12
N ALA A 76 -21.51 -8.74 3.95
CA ALA A 76 -21.40 -7.37 4.43
C ALA A 76 -21.54 -7.32 5.96
N LEU A 77 -20.58 -6.70 6.61
CA LEU A 77 -20.62 -6.40 8.03
C LEU A 77 -21.18 -4.98 8.27
N THR A 78 -21.63 -4.73 9.48
CA THR A 78 -22.09 -3.39 9.88
C THR A 78 -20.90 -2.49 10.11
N GLU A 79 -20.80 -1.41 9.37
CA GLU A 79 -19.75 -0.42 9.58
C GLU A 79 -20.01 0.39 10.86
N PRO A 80 -19.00 0.53 11.75
CA PRO A 80 -19.13 1.33 12.96
C PRO A 80 -19.03 2.83 12.68
N CYS A 81 -18.37 3.20 11.61
CA CYS A 81 -18.15 4.58 11.16
C CYS A 81 -18.46 4.70 9.68
N PRO A 82 -18.86 5.88 9.20
CA PRO A 82 -19.26 6.08 7.82
C PRO A 82 -18.11 5.84 6.82
N LEU A 83 -16.85 5.71 7.24
CA LEU A 83 -15.73 5.56 6.35
C LEU A 83 -14.55 4.81 6.99
N ILE A 84 -14.52 3.48 6.86
CA ILE A 84 -13.31 2.69 7.08
C ILE A 84 -12.46 2.77 5.80
N ARG A 85 -11.20 3.17 5.95
CA ARG A 85 -10.25 3.33 4.82
C ARG A 85 -9.37 2.12 4.62
N SER A 86 -8.92 1.53 5.72
CA SER A 86 -8.08 0.34 5.71
C SER A 86 -8.37 -0.52 6.93
N VAL A 87 -8.15 -1.80 6.78
CA VAL A 87 -8.17 -2.79 7.87
C VAL A 87 -6.86 -3.55 7.88
N HIS A 88 -6.48 -4.02 9.06
CA HIS A 88 -5.36 -4.91 9.27
C HIS A 88 -5.74 -5.91 10.36
N PHE A 89 -5.86 -7.17 9.99
CA PHE A 89 -6.19 -8.26 10.89
C PHE A 89 -4.94 -9.07 11.22
N ILE A 90 -4.83 -9.50 12.48
CA ILE A 90 -3.74 -10.37 12.96
C ILE A 90 -4.24 -11.77 13.25
N SER A 91 -5.55 -11.95 13.32
CA SER A 91 -6.23 -13.24 13.47
C SER A 91 -7.64 -13.16 12.87
N PRO A 92 -8.38 -14.27 12.72
CA PRO A 92 -9.79 -14.21 12.31
C PRO A 92 -10.69 -13.41 13.24
N ALA A 93 -10.29 -13.18 14.48
CA ALA A 93 -11.05 -12.40 15.47
C ALA A 93 -10.50 -11.00 15.68
N ASP A 94 -9.17 -10.85 15.75
CA ASP A 94 -8.51 -9.62 16.17
C ASP A 94 -8.04 -8.81 14.97
N GLY A 95 -8.48 -7.56 14.91
CA GLY A 95 -8.12 -6.65 13.83
C GLY A 95 -8.17 -5.18 14.23
N TYR A 96 -7.64 -4.35 13.36
CA TYR A 96 -7.53 -2.92 13.51
C TYR A 96 -8.03 -2.21 12.25
N ALA A 97 -8.58 -1.03 12.42
CA ALA A 97 -9.06 -0.22 11.29
C ALA A 97 -8.66 1.25 11.45
N VAL A 98 -8.37 1.88 10.34
CA VAL A 98 -8.31 3.34 10.25
C VAL A 98 -9.64 3.83 9.70
N ALA A 99 -10.35 4.63 10.48
CA ALA A 99 -11.65 5.17 10.14
C ALA A 99 -11.66 6.71 10.16
N GLY A 100 -12.59 7.31 9.41
CA GLY A 100 -12.70 8.77 9.31
C GLY A 100 -11.66 9.42 8.38
N GLY A 101 -11.70 10.73 8.30
CA GLY A 101 -10.96 11.50 7.31
C GLY A 101 -11.62 11.46 5.92
N SER A 102 -11.19 12.30 5.00
CA SER A 102 -11.66 12.27 3.62
C SER A 102 -10.62 11.57 2.75
N ASN A 103 -11.01 10.51 2.06
CA ASN A 103 -10.24 9.98 0.94
C ASN A 103 -10.33 11.00 -0.21
N LEU A 104 -9.36 11.85 -0.33
CA LEU A 104 -9.14 12.57 -1.58
C LEU A 104 -8.21 11.71 -2.44
N GLY A 105 -8.74 10.61 -2.96
CA GLY A 105 -8.14 9.90 -4.08
C GLY A 105 -8.15 10.82 -5.30
N GLY A 106 -7.19 11.70 -5.36
CA GLY A 106 -6.99 12.63 -6.46
C GLY A 106 -5.50 12.84 -6.67
N THR A 107 -5.09 12.92 -7.91
CA THR A 107 -3.72 13.24 -8.36
C THR A 107 -3.34 14.71 -8.06
N GLY A 108 -3.66 15.22 -6.88
CA GLY A 108 -3.34 16.56 -6.40
C GLY A 108 -2.44 16.53 -5.18
N PRO A 109 -1.87 17.67 -4.75
CA PRO A 109 -1.09 17.75 -3.53
C PRO A 109 -1.96 17.28 -2.37
N GLU A 110 -1.51 16.21 -1.70
CA GLU A 110 -2.24 15.62 -0.58
C GLU A 110 -2.32 16.63 0.57
N ILE A 111 -3.54 17.07 0.85
CA ILE A 111 -3.83 17.84 2.04
C ILE A 111 -3.87 16.83 3.18
N PRO A 112 -3.11 17.02 4.27
CA PRO A 112 -3.21 16.16 5.45
C PRO A 112 -4.66 16.09 5.91
N LEU A 113 -5.21 14.88 5.88
CA LEU A 113 -6.63 14.68 6.20
C LEU A 113 -6.79 14.71 7.70
N ALA A 114 -7.50 15.71 8.18
CA ALA A 114 -7.84 15.81 9.60
C ALA A 114 -8.79 14.68 9.99
N GLY A 115 -8.47 13.91 11.05
CA GLY A 115 -9.45 13.13 11.79
C GLY A 115 -9.49 11.64 11.57
N GLY A 116 -8.40 10.99 11.11
CA GLY A 116 -8.36 9.52 11.14
C GLY A 116 -8.34 8.98 12.58
N GLU A 117 -9.24 8.04 12.89
CA GLU A 117 -9.35 7.35 14.19
C GLU A 117 -8.83 5.90 14.04
N LEU A 118 -8.23 5.39 15.10
CA LEU A 118 -7.85 3.99 15.20
C LEU A 118 -8.94 3.21 15.93
N LEU A 119 -9.43 2.15 15.30
CA LEU A 119 -10.41 1.24 15.89
C LEU A 119 -9.79 -0.15 16.03
N ALA A 120 -10.28 -0.93 16.98
CA ALA A 120 -9.96 -2.34 17.15
C ALA A 120 -11.21 -3.21 17.24
N THR A 121 -11.11 -4.44 16.79
CA THR A 121 -12.12 -5.49 16.92
C THR A 121 -11.51 -6.74 17.55
N ALA A 122 -12.33 -7.54 18.24
CA ALA A 122 -11.97 -8.85 18.77
C ALA A 122 -13.01 -9.94 18.36
N ASP A 123 -13.85 -9.61 17.37
CA ASP A 123 -14.93 -10.47 16.88
C ASP A 123 -15.02 -10.54 15.35
N GLY A 124 -13.87 -10.34 14.67
CA GLY A 124 -13.79 -10.41 13.22
C GLY A 124 -14.41 -9.23 12.48
N GLY A 125 -14.54 -8.08 13.15
CA GLY A 125 -15.11 -6.87 12.57
C GLY A 125 -16.61 -6.72 12.73
N HIS A 126 -17.28 -7.57 13.52
CA HIS A 126 -18.70 -7.44 13.83
C HIS A 126 -18.98 -6.26 14.78
N SER A 127 -18.03 -5.98 15.67
CA SER A 127 -18.05 -4.78 16.51
C SER A 127 -16.66 -4.14 16.59
N TRP A 128 -16.63 -2.84 16.76
CA TRP A 128 -15.41 -2.04 16.80
C TRP A 128 -15.43 -1.11 18.01
N HIS A 129 -14.27 -0.86 18.59
CA HIS A 129 -14.08 0.10 19.67
C HIS A 129 -12.88 1.00 19.40
N PRO A 130 -12.92 2.28 19.75
CA PRO A 130 -11.82 3.20 19.54
C PRO A 130 -10.63 2.86 20.45
N LEU A 131 -9.43 2.92 19.89
CA LEU A 131 -8.19 2.88 20.66
C LEU A 131 -7.66 4.30 20.89
N PRO A 132 -7.03 4.57 22.07
CA PRO A 132 -6.38 5.85 22.34
C PRO A 132 -5.14 5.98 21.44
N ALA A 133 -5.26 6.73 20.35
CA ALA A 133 -4.18 6.97 19.39
C ALA A 133 -3.96 8.49 19.22
N PRO A 134 -2.77 8.93 18.76
CA PRO A 134 -2.59 10.27 18.24
C PRO A 134 -3.64 10.59 17.18
N LYS A 135 -3.95 11.88 17.02
CA LYS A 135 -4.90 12.33 15.99
C LYS A 135 -4.35 12.08 14.59
N ASP A 136 -5.24 12.07 13.62
CA ASP A 136 -4.91 11.98 12.20
C ASP A 136 -4.14 10.68 11.84
N VAL A 137 -4.64 9.55 12.33
CA VAL A 137 -4.14 8.23 11.94
C VAL A 137 -4.38 8.01 10.46
N GLN A 138 -3.33 7.66 9.72
CA GLN A 138 -3.37 7.43 8.28
C GLN A 138 -3.22 5.96 7.93
N THR A 139 -2.47 5.22 8.72
CA THR A 139 -2.10 3.83 8.45
C THR A 139 -1.84 3.10 9.75
N VAL A 140 -2.07 1.80 9.77
CA VAL A 140 -1.87 0.93 10.93
C VAL A 140 -1.33 -0.42 10.49
N CYS A 141 -0.47 -0.98 11.32
CA CYS A 141 -0.06 -2.37 11.24
C CYS A 141 0.28 -2.89 12.64
N PHE A 142 -0.17 -4.10 12.95
CA PHE A 142 0.19 -4.82 14.17
C PHE A 142 0.84 -6.15 13.80
N SER A 143 2.00 -6.46 14.37
CA SER A 143 2.65 -7.75 14.19
C SER A 143 2.09 -8.84 15.11
N ASP A 144 1.49 -8.43 16.20
CA ASP A 144 0.78 -9.26 17.18
C ASP A 144 -0.11 -8.37 18.05
N ALA A 145 -0.81 -8.96 19.04
CA ALA A 145 -1.76 -8.23 19.89
C ALA A 145 -1.12 -7.13 20.78
N GLN A 146 0.20 -7.11 20.93
CA GLN A 146 0.90 -6.15 21.79
C GLN A 146 1.66 -5.11 20.96
N HIS A 147 2.25 -5.50 19.82
CA HIS A 147 3.19 -4.68 19.06
C HIS A 147 2.59 -4.18 17.76
N GLY A 148 2.53 -2.86 17.64
CA GLY A 148 1.99 -2.21 16.47
C GLY A 148 2.63 -0.87 16.15
N TRP A 149 2.39 -0.40 14.94
CA TRP A 149 2.86 0.89 14.42
C TRP A 149 1.72 1.62 13.72
N ILE A 150 1.73 2.93 13.84
CA ILE A 150 0.83 3.81 13.11
C ILE A 150 1.56 5.00 12.53
N GLY A 151 1.13 5.43 11.36
CA GLY A 151 1.40 6.75 10.84
C GLY A 151 0.31 7.72 11.29
N ALA A 152 0.66 8.76 12.04
CA ALA A 152 -0.26 9.75 12.53
C ALA A 152 0.42 11.11 12.66
N ASN A 153 -0.28 12.22 12.40
CA ASN A 153 0.31 13.56 12.46
C ASN A 153 1.63 13.71 11.68
N GLY A 154 1.76 13.02 10.56
CA GLY A 154 2.99 12.99 9.78
C GLY A 154 4.16 12.25 10.44
N GLN A 155 3.95 11.56 11.56
CA GLN A 155 4.96 10.87 12.34
C GLN A 155 4.70 9.36 12.39
N LEU A 156 5.75 8.59 12.64
CA LEU A 156 5.65 7.16 12.92
C LEU A 156 5.63 6.95 14.44
N TYR A 157 4.63 6.21 14.90
CA TYR A 157 4.50 5.82 16.31
C TYR A 157 4.53 4.30 16.43
N ARG A 158 4.93 3.83 17.60
CA ARG A 158 4.84 2.41 17.98
C ARG A 158 4.10 2.24 19.29
N THR A 159 3.54 1.05 19.46
CA THR A 159 3.03 0.54 20.73
C THR A 159 3.67 -0.80 21.08
N SER A 160 3.73 -1.11 22.37
CA SER A 160 4.11 -2.43 22.91
C SER A 160 3.12 -2.92 23.95
N ASP A 161 1.94 -2.30 24.02
CA ASP A 161 0.87 -2.61 24.97
C ASP A 161 -0.52 -2.62 24.30
N GLY A 162 -0.57 -3.07 23.04
CA GLY A 162 -1.81 -3.26 22.29
C GLY A 162 -2.52 -1.95 21.92
N GLY A 163 -1.77 -0.86 21.78
CA GLY A 163 -2.34 0.44 21.41
C GLY A 163 -2.84 1.26 22.60
N SER A 164 -2.58 0.81 23.84
CA SER A 164 -2.95 1.59 25.04
C SER A 164 -2.10 2.84 25.20
N ARG A 165 -0.84 2.80 24.73
CA ARG A 165 0.09 3.93 24.67
C ARG A 165 0.91 3.89 23.39
N TRP A 166 1.24 5.09 22.91
CA TRP A 166 2.02 5.28 21.69
C TRP A 166 3.25 6.13 21.94
N THR A 167 4.39 5.67 21.44
CA THR A 167 5.67 6.37 21.50
C THR A 167 6.06 6.80 20.09
N VAL A 168 6.35 8.08 19.90
CA VAL A 168 6.83 8.60 18.62
C VAL A 168 8.22 8.04 18.33
N LEU A 169 8.45 7.61 17.11
CA LEU A 169 9.76 7.21 16.62
C LEU A 169 10.42 8.39 15.92
N THR A 170 11.61 8.76 16.41
CA THR A 170 12.42 9.80 15.78
C THR A 170 13.50 9.15 14.92
N SER A 171 13.57 9.56 13.65
CA SER A 171 14.67 9.15 12.79
C SER A 171 15.98 9.79 13.24
N SER A 172 17.07 9.01 13.26
CA SER A 172 18.43 9.52 13.49
C SER A 172 18.97 10.35 12.31
N ALA A 173 18.38 10.20 11.13
CA ALA A 173 18.61 11.10 10.01
C ALA A 173 17.68 12.30 10.17
N GLY A 174 18.22 13.45 10.43
CA GLY A 174 17.50 14.69 10.76
C GLY A 174 16.31 14.98 9.83
N SER A 175 15.51 15.94 10.23
CA SER A 175 14.33 16.40 9.46
C SER A 175 14.64 16.49 7.97
N LEU A 176 13.84 15.83 7.14
CA LEU A 176 13.81 16.11 5.71
C LEU A 176 13.63 17.62 5.54
N GLY A 177 14.57 18.27 4.84
CA GLY A 177 14.66 19.71 4.76
C GLY A 177 13.32 20.39 4.50
N GLY A 178 12.85 21.16 5.45
CA GLY A 178 11.88 22.23 5.28
C GLY A 178 10.41 21.87 5.10
N GLY A 179 10.00 20.60 5.09
CA GLY A 179 8.60 20.22 4.92
C GLY A 179 8.14 19.12 5.86
N GLN A 180 6.95 19.27 6.41
CA GLN A 180 6.30 18.24 7.23
C GLN A 180 5.75 17.14 6.30
N GLY A 181 6.54 16.14 5.95
CA GLY A 181 6.04 14.97 5.23
C GLY A 181 5.18 14.09 6.14
N ALA A 182 4.26 13.35 5.54
CA ALA A 182 3.38 12.44 6.26
C ALA A 182 3.85 10.98 6.12
N VAL A 183 3.71 10.18 7.17
CA VAL A 183 3.79 8.72 7.05
C VAL A 183 2.52 8.25 6.36
N MET A 184 2.66 7.75 5.14
CA MET A 184 1.54 7.39 4.27
C MET A 184 1.11 5.95 4.43
N THR A 185 2.06 5.06 4.60
CA THR A 185 1.82 3.62 4.72
C THR A 185 2.80 3.01 5.69
N VAL A 186 2.33 2.05 6.47
CA VAL A 186 3.16 1.21 7.32
C VAL A 186 2.76 -0.26 7.12
N GLU A 187 3.74 -1.14 6.98
CA GLU A 187 3.54 -2.58 6.87
C GLU A 187 4.40 -3.33 7.86
N CYS A 188 3.79 -4.30 8.53
CA CYS A 188 4.49 -5.18 9.45
C CYS A 188 5.41 -6.15 8.71
N ALA A 189 6.63 -6.31 9.21
CA ALA A 189 7.67 -7.12 8.61
C ALA A 189 8.08 -8.29 9.51
N GLY A 190 7.10 -8.99 10.08
CA GLY A 190 7.30 -10.04 11.06
C GLY A 190 7.26 -9.52 12.50
N ALA A 191 7.59 -10.38 13.47
CA ALA A 191 7.47 -10.06 14.89
C ALA A 191 8.35 -8.87 15.27
N GLY A 192 7.70 -7.78 15.69
CA GLY A 192 8.35 -6.63 16.29
C GLY A 192 9.06 -5.67 15.36
N SER A 193 8.79 -5.71 14.05
CA SER A 193 9.37 -4.79 13.09
C SER A 193 8.37 -4.36 12.00
N ALA A 194 8.60 -3.20 11.43
CA ALA A 194 7.78 -2.62 10.37
C ALA A 194 8.62 -1.80 9.40
N TRP A 195 8.14 -1.71 8.18
CA TRP A 195 8.57 -0.74 7.18
C TRP A 195 7.52 0.35 7.03
N ALA A 196 7.95 1.56 6.78
CA ALA A 196 7.07 2.69 6.56
C ALA A 196 7.53 3.53 5.37
N LEU A 197 6.58 4.08 4.64
CA LEU A 197 6.81 5.06 3.59
C LEU A 197 6.34 6.42 4.06
N ARG A 198 7.21 7.42 3.93
CA ARG A 198 6.91 8.81 4.21
C ARG A 198 7.07 9.65 2.96
N THR A 199 6.10 10.52 2.69
CA THR A 199 6.19 11.50 1.62
C THR A 199 6.34 12.90 2.17
N GLY A 200 7.09 13.75 1.46
CA GLY A 200 7.20 15.18 1.74
C GLY A 200 6.15 16.00 0.97
N PRO A 201 6.06 17.31 1.23
CA PRO A 201 5.21 18.19 0.47
C PRO A 201 5.66 18.24 -0.99
N GLY A 202 4.70 18.16 -1.91
CA GLY A 202 4.97 18.22 -3.34
C GLY A 202 5.68 19.51 -3.75
N ALA A 203 6.68 19.39 -4.62
CA ALA A 203 7.30 20.51 -5.29
C ALA A 203 6.56 20.87 -6.59
N ALA A 204 6.82 22.05 -7.16
CA ALA A 204 6.33 22.41 -8.48
C ALA A 204 6.71 21.32 -9.49
N MET A 205 5.77 20.87 -10.33
CA MET A 205 5.88 19.74 -11.25
C MET A 205 5.74 18.34 -10.59
N SER A 206 5.11 18.27 -9.44
CA SER A 206 4.60 17.02 -8.86
C SER A 206 5.61 16.02 -8.32
N GLN A 207 6.85 16.42 -8.14
CA GLN A 207 7.81 15.53 -7.51
C GLN A 207 7.67 15.62 -5.99
N GLN A 208 7.41 14.49 -5.35
CA GLN A 208 7.33 14.39 -3.90
C GLN A 208 8.55 13.61 -3.38
N PRO A 209 9.36 14.23 -2.49
CA PRO A 209 10.39 13.47 -1.81
C PRO A 209 9.74 12.38 -0.97
N HIS A 210 10.26 11.18 -1.03
CA HIS A 210 9.78 10.09 -0.20
C HIS A 210 10.94 9.25 0.34
N VAL A 211 10.69 8.61 1.46
CA VAL A 211 11.70 7.86 2.20
C VAL A 211 11.10 6.61 2.81
N GLY A 212 11.85 5.54 2.75
CA GLY A 212 11.54 4.30 3.47
C GLY A 212 12.15 4.32 4.86
N TYR A 213 11.41 3.84 5.84
CA TYR A 213 11.85 3.67 7.22
C TYR A 213 11.72 2.22 7.62
N TYR A 214 12.70 1.74 8.36
CA TYR A 214 12.58 0.52 9.13
C TYR A 214 12.51 0.87 10.61
N ALA A 215 11.60 0.26 11.32
CA ALA A 215 11.44 0.40 12.75
C ALA A 215 11.39 -0.97 13.41
N ASP A 216 12.05 -1.09 14.57
CA ASP A 216 11.98 -2.28 15.41
C ASP A 216 11.48 -1.94 16.82
N GLN A 217 11.31 -2.97 17.65
CA GLN A 217 10.89 -2.81 19.04
C GLN A 217 11.89 -2.09 19.93
N SER A 218 13.15 -1.93 19.51
CA SER A 218 14.17 -1.19 20.28
C SER A 218 13.90 0.31 20.33
N GLY A 219 13.00 0.79 19.47
CA GLY A 219 12.56 2.18 19.44
C GLY A 219 13.36 3.11 18.56
N ALA A 220 14.35 2.59 17.85
CA ALA A 220 15.06 3.34 16.84
C ALA A 220 14.42 3.12 15.47
N ALA A 221 14.00 4.21 14.82
CA ALA A 221 13.68 4.17 13.39
C ALA A 221 14.97 4.44 12.61
N ALA A 222 15.35 3.53 11.75
CA ALA A 222 16.47 3.70 10.85
C ALA A 222 15.95 4.08 9.45
N LEU A 223 16.50 5.16 8.90
CA LEU A 223 16.26 5.58 7.54
C LEU A 223 17.12 4.75 6.61
N PHE A 224 16.51 3.98 5.70
CA PHE A 224 17.25 3.13 4.76
C PHE A 224 17.31 3.68 3.35
N ALA A 225 16.39 4.57 3.02
CA ALA A 225 16.35 5.13 1.70
C ALA A 225 15.84 6.56 1.78
N GLU A 226 16.67 7.48 1.44
CA GLU A 226 16.30 8.87 1.23
C GLU A 226 16.46 9.17 -0.25
N GLN A 227 15.36 9.51 -0.88
CA GLN A 227 15.38 9.93 -2.27
C GLN A 227 15.20 11.43 -2.31
N TYR A 228 16.29 12.10 -2.63
CA TYR A 228 16.28 13.52 -2.87
C TYR A 228 15.99 13.83 -4.33
N PHE A 229 15.17 14.84 -4.54
CA PHE A 229 15.18 15.54 -5.83
C PHE A 229 16.54 16.10 -6.06
N GLN A 230 17.03 15.87 -7.25
CA GLN A 230 18.27 16.46 -7.67
C GLN A 230 18.10 17.99 -7.72
N THR A 231 18.90 18.68 -6.95
CA THR A 231 19.15 20.08 -7.20
C THR A 231 19.72 20.19 -8.62
N PRO A 232 19.22 21.12 -9.46
CA PRO A 232 19.79 21.31 -10.80
C PRO A 232 21.31 21.42 -10.71
N GLY A 233 22.03 20.52 -11.37
CA GLY A 233 23.49 20.47 -11.37
C GLY A 233 24.12 19.40 -10.48
N ALA A 234 23.38 18.65 -9.68
CA ALA A 234 23.91 17.50 -8.98
C ALA A 234 24.11 16.31 -9.92
N THR A 235 25.22 15.58 -9.74
CA THR A 235 25.46 14.36 -10.51
C THR A 235 24.39 13.34 -10.14
N PRO A 236 23.73 12.65 -11.10
CA PRO A 236 22.77 11.62 -10.79
C PRO A 236 23.43 10.53 -9.96
N THR A 237 23.10 10.43 -8.69
CA THR A 237 23.29 9.18 -7.96
C THR A 237 22.28 8.19 -8.54
N ALA A 238 22.72 6.99 -8.85
CA ALA A 238 21.93 5.96 -9.49
C ALA A 238 20.53 5.84 -8.83
N ALA A 239 19.49 5.77 -9.67
CA ALA A 239 18.08 5.76 -9.32
C ALA A 239 17.51 7.12 -8.89
N ALA A 240 17.13 7.93 -9.88
CA ALA A 240 16.13 8.94 -9.65
C ALA A 240 14.78 8.21 -9.50
N PRO A 241 14.10 8.31 -8.35
CA PRO A 241 12.79 7.70 -8.19
C PRO A 241 11.77 8.37 -9.08
N GLY A 242 10.63 7.71 -9.22
CA GLY A 242 9.46 8.30 -9.82
C GLY A 242 9.03 9.59 -9.13
N SER A 243 8.19 10.35 -9.81
CA SER A 243 7.66 11.63 -9.31
C SER A 243 6.76 11.47 -8.09
N TYR A 244 6.22 10.27 -7.87
CA TYR A 244 5.30 9.94 -6.79
C TYR A 244 5.67 8.61 -6.16
N ALA A 245 5.54 8.55 -4.84
CA ALA A 245 5.57 7.28 -4.14
C ALA A 245 4.38 6.43 -4.58
N GLY A 246 4.66 5.20 -4.99
CA GLY A 246 3.65 4.19 -5.26
C GLY A 246 3.53 3.21 -4.10
N PRO A 247 2.95 2.03 -4.34
CA PRO A 247 2.82 1.00 -3.31
C PRO A 247 4.18 0.42 -2.92
N PHE A 248 4.27 -0.07 -1.68
CA PHE A 248 5.41 -0.87 -1.26
C PHE A 248 4.94 -2.19 -0.64
N SER A 249 5.84 -3.12 -0.45
CA SER A 249 5.57 -4.38 0.22
C SER A 249 6.73 -4.75 1.13
N ALA A 250 6.44 -4.93 2.42
CA ALA A 250 7.38 -5.40 3.41
C ALA A 250 7.60 -6.91 3.24
N LEU A 251 8.83 -7.33 2.96
CA LEU A 251 9.16 -8.75 2.75
C LEU A 251 9.57 -9.45 4.05
N SER A 252 10.30 -8.73 4.87
CA SER A 252 10.91 -9.23 6.10
C SER A 252 11.43 -8.06 6.92
N PRO A 253 11.88 -8.30 8.17
CA PRO A 253 12.61 -7.29 8.92
C PRO A 253 13.85 -6.73 8.20
N SER A 254 14.37 -7.41 7.21
CA SER A 254 15.59 -7.01 6.51
C SER A 254 15.39 -6.52 5.08
N ALA A 255 14.19 -6.57 4.53
CA ALA A 255 13.96 -6.19 3.15
C ALA A 255 12.53 -5.72 2.87
N ALA A 256 12.39 -4.76 1.96
CA ALA A 256 11.12 -4.29 1.41
C ALA A 256 11.28 -3.94 -0.07
N VAL A 257 10.21 -4.05 -0.83
CA VAL A 257 10.13 -3.60 -2.24
C VAL A 257 9.33 -2.32 -2.26
N PHE A 258 9.88 -1.27 -2.85
CA PHE A 258 9.19 -0.01 -3.12
C PHE A 258 8.97 0.14 -4.62
N ILE A 259 7.80 0.62 -4.99
CA ILE A 259 7.45 0.91 -6.38
C ILE A 259 7.11 2.40 -6.46
N ASP A 260 7.71 3.07 -7.41
CA ASP A 260 7.48 4.47 -7.65
C ASP A 260 6.64 4.69 -8.91
N ASN A 261 5.99 5.82 -8.99
CA ASN A 261 5.25 6.24 -10.17
C ASN A 261 5.93 7.45 -10.79
N CYS A 262 6.38 7.35 -12.03
CA CYS A 262 6.93 8.48 -12.75
C CYS A 262 5.96 9.01 -13.80
N VAL A 263 5.10 9.96 -13.39
CA VAL A 263 4.16 10.61 -14.30
C VAL A 263 4.90 11.52 -15.30
N ALA A 264 6.08 12.02 -14.95
CA ALA A 264 6.86 12.97 -15.76
C ALA A 264 7.93 12.28 -16.64
N CYS A 265 8.11 10.96 -16.56
CA CYS A 265 9.15 10.23 -17.30
C CYS A 265 8.76 9.87 -18.75
N GLY A 266 7.80 10.52 -19.36
CA GLY A 266 7.34 10.20 -20.71
C GLY A 266 6.29 9.10 -20.72
N GLU A 267 6.50 8.01 -21.46
CA GLU A 267 5.54 6.89 -21.59
C GLU A 267 5.29 6.11 -20.29
N GLY A 268 5.05 6.82 -19.19
CA GLY A 268 4.74 6.29 -17.87
C GLY A 268 5.59 5.07 -17.47
N THR A 269 6.35 5.19 -16.43
CA THR A 269 7.12 4.05 -15.91
C THR A 269 6.83 3.89 -14.43
N ALA A 270 6.80 2.65 -13.97
CA ALA A 270 6.72 2.30 -12.56
C ALA A 270 8.08 1.67 -12.15
N PRO A 271 9.11 2.49 -11.84
CA PRO A 271 10.37 1.98 -11.34
C PRO A 271 10.19 1.29 -10.00
N TRP A 272 10.95 0.23 -9.75
CA TRP A 272 10.89 -0.47 -8.48
C TRP A 272 12.29 -0.65 -7.88
N ASP A 273 12.34 -0.65 -6.56
CA ASP A 273 13.55 -0.72 -5.77
C ASP A 273 13.43 -1.81 -4.71
N LEU A 274 14.47 -2.61 -4.56
CA LEU A 274 14.63 -3.50 -3.41
C LEU A 274 15.52 -2.82 -2.38
N VAL A 275 14.97 -2.62 -1.18
CA VAL A 275 15.68 -2.03 -0.05
C VAL A 275 16.00 -3.10 0.96
N THR A 276 17.22 -3.11 1.49
CA THR A 276 17.62 -4.01 2.57
C THR A 276 18.15 -3.19 3.76
N ASN A 277 17.92 -3.66 4.98
CA ASN A 277 18.40 -2.99 6.19
C ASN A 277 19.91 -3.17 6.46
N SER A 278 20.59 -3.98 5.68
CA SER A 278 22.04 -4.20 5.77
C SER A 278 22.88 -3.30 4.87
N GLY A 279 22.23 -2.51 4.03
CA GLY A 279 22.94 -1.66 3.08
C GLY A 279 22.13 -0.47 2.65
N SER A 280 22.71 0.67 2.73
CA SER A 280 22.12 1.99 2.55
C SER A 280 21.87 2.38 1.09
N THR A 281 21.74 1.46 0.17
CA THR A 281 21.54 1.80 -1.24
C THR A 281 20.20 1.29 -1.74
N LEU A 282 19.35 2.22 -2.12
CA LEU A 282 18.31 1.98 -3.11
C LEU A 282 18.99 1.52 -4.39
N ALA A 283 18.71 0.31 -4.77
CA ALA A 283 19.10 -0.18 -6.06
C ALA A 283 17.86 -0.29 -6.93
N GLN A 284 17.64 0.71 -7.79
CA GLN A 284 16.63 0.57 -8.83
C GLN A 284 16.93 -0.71 -9.61
N GLN A 285 15.99 -1.65 -9.53
CA GLN A 285 16.14 -2.94 -10.18
C GLN A 285 15.61 -2.92 -11.63
N GLY A 286 14.73 -1.97 -11.94
CA GLY A 286 14.14 -1.82 -13.24
C GLY A 286 12.78 -1.15 -13.20
N ASN A 287 11.99 -1.35 -14.24
CA ASN A 287 10.60 -0.91 -14.31
C ASN A 287 9.67 -2.13 -14.21
N VAL A 288 8.52 -1.94 -13.59
CA VAL A 288 7.45 -2.94 -13.61
C VAL A 288 6.91 -3.01 -15.04
N GLY A 289 7.18 -4.13 -15.72
CA GLY A 289 6.76 -4.31 -17.10
C GLY A 289 5.24 -4.44 -17.25
N GLY A 290 4.68 -3.84 -18.30
CA GLY A 290 3.27 -3.99 -18.64
C GLY A 290 2.30 -3.03 -17.94
N ILE A 291 2.77 -2.12 -17.09
CA ILE A 291 2.00 -1.05 -16.49
C ILE A 291 2.76 0.28 -16.57
N THR A 292 2.03 1.38 -16.52
CA THR A 292 2.58 2.74 -16.50
C THR A 292 2.41 3.42 -15.15
N SER A 293 1.50 2.92 -14.31
CA SER A 293 1.27 3.39 -12.95
C SER A 293 0.91 2.21 -12.06
N ALA A 294 1.54 2.09 -10.89
CA ALA A 294 1.27 1.08 -9.90
C ALA A 294 0.28 1.60 -8.84
N GLU A 295 -0.72 0.79 -8.52
CA GLU A 295 -1.76 1.12 -7.53
C GLU A 295 -1.60 0.30 -6.24
N ALA A 296 -1.25 -0.99 -6.36
CA ALA A 296 -1.02 -1.88 -5.24
C ALA A 296 0.03 -2.93 -5.58
N ALA A 297 0.74 -3.41 -4.57
CA ALA A 297 1.74 -4.45 -4.71
C ALA A 297 1.63 -5.47 -3.58
N SER A 298 1.95 -6.72 -3.88
CA SER A 298 2.06 -7.78 -2.89
C SER A 298 3.22 -8.68 -3.26
N PHE A 299 4.27 -8.67 -2.46
CA PHE A 299 5.43 -9.53 -2.65
C PHE A 299 5.51 -10.54 -1.51
N ILE A 300 5.69 -11.80 -1.84
CA ILE A 300 5.91 -12.88 -0.86
C ILE A 300 7.40 -13.19 -0.67
N SER A 301 8.23 -12.66 -1.55
CA SER A 301 9.70 -12.72 -1.46
C SER A 301 10.33 -11.68 -2.38
N SER A 302 11.64 -11.49 -2.31
CA SER A 302 12.38 -10.64 -3.25
C SER A 302 12.38 -11.16 -4.69
N GLN A 303 11.91 -12.37 -4.94
CA GLN A 303 11.83 -12.98 -6.27
C GLN A 303 10.41 -13.00 -6.82
N VAL A 304 9.40 -13.14 -5.97
CA VAL A 304 8.02 -13.39 -6.39
C VAL A 304 7.11 -12.30 -5.85
N GLY A 305 6.42 -11.62 -6.77
CA GLY A 305 5.48 -10.57 -6.41
C GLY A 305 4.53 -10.22 -7.54
N TRP A 306 3.44 -9.57 -7.17
CA TRP A 306 2.39 -9.08 -8.04
C TRP A 306 2.19 -7.59 -7.86
N VAL A 307 1.92 -6.91 -8.95
CA VAL A 307 1.59 -5.49 -8.96
C VAL A 307 0.30 -5.29 -9.73
N VAL A 308 -0.61 -4.59 -9.11
CA VAL A 308 -1.83 -4.08 -9.73
C VAL A 308 -1.57 -2.67 -10.21
N GLY A 309 -1.96 -2.37 -11.42
CA GLY A 309 -1.72 -1.05 -11.98
C GLY A 309 -2.48 -0.79 -13.27
N THR A 310 -2.20 0.36 -13.84
CA THR A 310 -2.81 0.86 -15.06
C THR A 310 -1.78 0.92 -16.17
N GLU A 311 -2.13 0.39 -17.33
CA GLU A 311 -1.45 0.68 -18.59
C GLU A 311 -2.15 1.85 -19.26
N MET A 312 -1.44 2.91 -19.56
CA MET A 312 -1.95 4.08 -20.28
C MET A 312 -1.29 4.17 -21.65
N THR A 313 -2.09 4.39 -22.67
CA THR A 313 -1.62 4.67 -24.03
C THR A 313 -2.20 5.98 -24.54
N PHE A 314 -1.39 6.72 -25.31
CA PHE A 314 -1.79 7.98 -25.90
C PHE A 314 -1.74 7.84 -27.41
N GLN A 315 -2.89 7.99 -28.08
CA GLN A 315 -2.98 8.01 -29.53
C GLN A 315 -3.86 9.17 -29.97
N ASN A 316 -3.33 10.03 -30.86
CA ASN A 316 -4.07 11.15 -31.46
C ASN A 316 -4.81 12.02 -30.43
N SER A 317 -4.16 12.42 -29.35
CA SER A 317 -4.71 13.19 -28.24
C SER A 317 -5.83 12.50 -27.44
N THR A 318 -6.03 11.21 -27.65
CA THR A 318 -6.95 10.39 -26.86
C THR A 318 -6.14 9.50 -25.92
N SER A 319 -6.40 9.58 -24.63
CA SER A 319 -5.84 8.65 -23.64
C SER A 319 -6.74 7.43 -23.52
N ARG A 320 -6.13 6.27 -23.44
CA ARG A 320 -6.80 5.00 -23.07
C ARG A 320 -6.10 4.42 -21.88
N ALA A 321 -6.87 3.86 -20.97
CA ALA A 321 -6.37 3.20 -19.78
C ALA A 321 -6.90 1.76 -19.68
N GLN A 322 -6.08 0.85 -19.21
CA GLN A 322 -6.42 -0.54 -19.02
C GLN A 322 -5.85 -1.05 -17.70
N GLN A 323 -6.67 -1.66 -16.87
CA GLN A 323 -6.21 -2.26 -15.63
C GLN A 323 -5.48 -3.56 -15.90
N ARG A 324 -4.37 -3.77 -15.20
CA ARG A 324 -3.56 -4.98 -15.29
C ARG A 324 -3.12 -5.49 -13.93
N ILE A 325 -2.93 -6.80 -13.85
CA ILE A 325 -2.14 -7.45 -12.80
C ILE A 325 -0.94 -8.06 -13.50
N VAL A 326 0.23 -7.72 -13.02
CA VAL A 326 1.49 -8.26 -13.53
C VAL A 326 2.23 -8.99 -12.43
N MET A 327 3.01 -10.00 -12.78
CA MET A 327 3.73 -10.86 -11.86
C MET A 327 5.20 -10.97 -12.26
N THR A 328 6.06 -11.05 -11.29
CA THR A 328 7.46 -11.48 -11.44
C THR A 328 7.72 -12.74 -10.61
N THR A 329 8.61 -13.61 -11.12
CA THR A 329 9.14 -14.79 -10.40
C THR A 329 10.66 -14.80 -10.36
N ASP A 330 11.30 -13.75 -10.85
CA ASP A 330 12.75 -13.64 -10.99
C ASP A 330 13.31 -12.34 -10.38
N GLY A 331 12.55 -11.75 -9.45
CA GLY A 331 12.95 -10.51 -8.81
C GLY A 331 12.84 -9.31 -9.73
N GLY A 332 11.79 -9.24 -10.55
CA GLY A 332 11.50 -8.10 -11.42
C GLY A 332 12.36 -7.98 -12.67
N ARG A 333 13.21 -8.98 -12.98
CA ARG A 333 13.96 -9.00 -14.26
C ARG A 333 13.04 -9.20 -15.45
N SER A 334 11.94 -9.93 -15.23
CA SER A 334 10.84 -10.07 -16.19
C SER A 334 9.49 -9.97 -15.49
N TRP A 335 8.50 -9.50 -16.24
CA TRP A 335 7.12 -9.35 -15.78
C TRP A 335 6.17 -10.01 -16.76
N GLN A 336 5.20 -10.73 -16.23
CA GLN A 336 4.16 -11.42 -17.00
C GLN A 336 2.81 -10.81 -16.68
N ILE A 337 2.04 -10.46 -17.73
CA ILE A 337 0.67 -9.99 -17.56
C ILE A 337 -0.21 -11.18 -17.19
N GLN A 338 -0.83 -11.13 -16.02
CA GLN A 338 -1.71 -12.17 -15.48
C GLN A 338 -3.19 -11.85 -15.66
N TYR A 339 -3.52 -10.56 -15.69
CA TYR A 339 -4.89 -10.08 -15.90
C TYR A 339 -4.87 -8.81 -16.73
N THR A 340 -5.91 -8.71 -17.56
CA THR A 340 -6.13 -7.53 -18.39
C THR A 340 -7.62 -7.21 -18.38
N GLY A 341 -7.96 -6.04 -17.83
CA GLY A 341 -9.31 -5.49 -17.87
C GLY A 341 -9.66 -4.89 -19.24
N PRO A 342 -10.87 -4.44 -19.45
CA PRO A 342 -11.27 -3.74 -20.66
C PRO A 342 -10.58 -2.37 -20.77
N TRP A 343 -10.40 -1.88 -21.99
CA TRP A 343 -9.95 -0.52 -22.24
C TRP A 343 -11.05 0.49 -21.89
N THR A 344 -10.64 1.53 -21.18
CA THR A 344 -11.44 2.72 -20.91
C THR A 344 -10.85 3.91 -21.65
N THR A 345 -11.70 4.74 -22.26
CA THR A 345 -11.29 5.99 -22.91
C THR A 345 -11.47 7.13 -21.91
N GLY A 346 -10.41 7.89 -21.65
CA GLY A 346 -10.53 9.18 -20.98
C GLY A 346 -11.21 10.17 -21.93
N ASN A 347 -12.22 10.87 -21.43
CA ASN A 347 -12.80 12.01 -22.12
C ASN A 347 -11.94 13.25 -21.92
#